data_54a0a74f3b229701616116e1932ea71a
#
_entry.id   54a0a74f3b229701616116e1932ea71a
#
_cell.length_a   1.000
_cell.length_b   1.000
_cell.length_c   1.000
_cell.angle_alpha   90.00
_cell.angle_beta   90.00
_cell.angle_gamma   90.00
#
_symmetry.space_group_name_H-M   'P 1'
#
loop_
_entity.id
_entity.type
_entity.pdbx_description
1 polymer ?
#
loop_
_entity_poly.entity_id
_entity_poly.type
_entity_poly.pdbx_seq_one_letter_code
_entity_poly.pdbx_strand_id
1 'polypeptide(L)'
;MSPDNHILRWIMYDRILYPTDGSEGAECALKHARTIGEQFGGTVHILFVVDAGFKSPMQMRKDEHGRWTTGMVRRQRDDPAQTGMTKDDVDIGDVLEREGTELTTDIVAELEKNGIDAVATVDRGDPANVIERYAEEHEIDVIVMGTHGRSGLERRLIGSVTEHIIRHSQTPVLSVRLEQEAEA
;
A
#
# COMPACT_ATOMS: atom_id res chain seq x y z
N MET A 1 -21.62 -32.10 23.36
CA MET A 1 -21.69 -32.13 21.88
C MET A 1 -21.95 -30.69 21.46
N SER A 2 -20.87 -29.97 21.15
CA SER A 2 -20.95 -28.58 20.70
C SER A 2 -21.35 -28.58 19.23
N PRO A 3 -22.31 -27.76 18.80
CA PRO A 3 -22.70 -27.68 17.40
C PRO A 3 -21.56 -27.07 16.56
N ASP A 4 -21.36 -27.70 15.46
CA ASP A 4 -20.34 -27.51 14.44
C ASP A 4 -19.94 -26.04 14.18
N ASN A 5 -18.71 -25.73 14.58
CA ASN A 5 -18.04 -24.46 14.29
C ASN A 5 -17.63 -24.32 12.80
N HIS A 6 -18.08 -25.23 11.94
CA HIS A 6 -17.75 -25.23 10.50
C HIS A 6 -18.50 -24.19 9.68
N ILE A 7 -19.63 -23.67 10.15
CA ILE A 7 -20.45 -22.70 9.40
C ILE A 7 -19.92 -21.28 9.56
N LEU A 8 -19.25 -20.95 10.67
CA LEU A 8 -18.67 -19.62 10.90
C LEU A 8 -17.32 -19.41 10.21
N ARG A 9 -16.67 -20.47 9.76
CA ARG A 9 -15.39 -20.40 9.04
C ARG A 9 -15.51 -19.80 7.63
N TRP A 10 -16.72 -19.60 7.13
CA TRP A 10 -16.99 -19.05 5.80
C TRP A 10 -16.97 -17.53 5.73
N ILE A 11 -16.78 -16.83 6.83
CA ILE A 11 -16.80 -15.35 6.90
C ILE A 11 -15.71 -14.86 7.88
N MET A 12 -14.62 -15.59 8.07
CA MET A 12 -13.48 -15.08 8.85
C MET A 12 -12.43 -14.55 7.89
N TYR A 13 -12.11 -13.29 8.05
CA TYR A 13 -10.98 -12.66 7.38
C TYR A 13 -9.73 -12.91 8.22
N ASP A 14 -9.11 -14.11 8.07
CA ASP A 14 -7.92 -14.49 8.82
C ASP A 14 -6.67 -13.80 8.25
N ARG A 15 -6.68 -13.48 6.94
CA ARG A 15 -5.55 -12.84 6.23
C ARG A 15 -6.04 -11.68 5.40
N ILE A 16 -5.64 -10.49 5.79
CA ILE A 16 -6.06 -9.24 5.18
C ILE A 16 -4.86 -8.66 4.42
N LEU A 17 -4.94 -8.50 3.10
CA LEU A 17 -3.90 -7.83 2.33
C LEU A 17 -4.18 -6.33 2.25
N TYR A 18 -3.21 -5.55 2.67
CA TYR A 18 -3.20 -4.10 2.57
C TYR A 18 -2.04 -3.66 1.66
N PRO A 19 -2.26 -3.51 0.34
CA PRO A 19 -1.30 -2.89 -0.55
C PRO A 19 -1.22 -1.39 -0.27
N THR A 20 0.00 -0.88 -0.13
CA THR A 20 0.21 0.53 0.14
C THR A 20 1.30 1.13 -0.75
N ASP A 21 1.10 2.36 -1.14
CA ASP A 21 2.08 3.20 -1.80
C ASP A 21 2.43 4.44 -0.95
N GLY A 22 1.91 4.52 0.28
CA GLY A 22 2.09 5.64 1.19
C GLY A 22 1.26 6.87 0.84
N SER A 23 0.27 6.75 -0.06
CA SER A 23 -0.64 7.85 -0.40
C SER A 23 -1.74 8.01 0.66
N GLU A 24 -2.38 9.19 0.69
CA GLU A 24 -3.54 9.45 1.56
C GLU A 24 -4.68 8.44 1.34
N GLY A 25 -4.86 7.99 0.08
CA GLY A 25 -5.84 6.96 -0.24
C GLY A 25 -5.51 5.62 0.42
N ALA A 26 -4.23 5.26 0.45
CA ALA A 26 -3.76 4.07 1.15
C ALA A 26 -3.93 4.22 2.68
N GLU A 27 -3.63 5.39 3.26
CA GLU A 27 -3.84 5.65 4.69
C GLU A 27 -5.32 5.49 5.10
N CYS A 28 -6.26 5.95 4.27
CA CYS A 28 -7.68 5.71 4.51
C CYS A 28 -8.02 4.21 4.51
N ALA A 29 -7.42 3.44 3.60
CA ALA A 29 -7.63 2.00 3.53
C ALA A 29 -7.04 1.27 4.75
N LEU A 30 -5.92 1.75 5.31
CA LEU A 30 -5.32 1.17 6.51
C LEU A 30 -6.29 1.15 7.70
N LYS A 31 -7.09 2.19 7.88
CA LYS A 31 -8.11 2.25 8.96
C LYS A 31 -9.10 1.09 8.86
N HIS A 32 -9.49 0.74 7.64
CA HIS A 32 -10.40 -0.39 7.41
C HIS A 32 -9.70 -1.74 7.59
N ALA A 33 -8.48 -1.90 7.06
CA ALA A 33 -7.70 -3.12 7.27
C ALA A 33 -7.48 -3.39 8.76
N ARG A 34 -7.14 -2.35 9.53
CA ARG A 34 -7.02 -2.39 10.99
C ARG A 34 -8.32 -2.84 11.65
N THR A 35 -9.45 -2.21 11.30
CA THR A 35 -10.76 -2.56 11.88
C THR A 35 -11.12 -4.02 11.62
N ILE A 36 -10.84 -4.53 10.41
CA ILE A 36 -11.08 -5.94 10.08
C ILE A 36 -10.16 -6.83 10.91
N GLY A 37 -8.86 -6.52 10.99
CA GLY A 37 -7.91 -7.28 11.83
C GLY A 37 -8.33 -7.33 13.29
N GLU A 38 -8.74 -6.19 13.88
CA GLU A 38 -9.26 -6.12 15.25
C GLU A 38 -10.52 -6.97 15.46
N GLN A 39 -11.47 -6.92 14.54
CA GLN A 39 -12.77 -7.58 14.70
C GLN A 39 -12.70 -9.09 14.50
N PHE A 40 -11.85 -9.56 13.60
CA PHE A 40 -11.76 -10.97 13.22
C PHE A 40 -10.55 -11.67 13.83
N GLY A 41 -9.60 -10.94 14.45
CA GLY A 41 -8.34 -11.50 14.95
C GLY A 41 -7.42 -11.96 13.82
N GLY A 42 -7.57 -11.37 12.65
CA GLY A 42 -6.79 -11.73 11.47
C GLY A 42 -5.45 -11.00 11.40
N THR A 43 -4.53 -11.56 10.61
CA THR A 43 -3.21 -10.96 10.33
C THR A 43 -3.32 -9.98 9.16
N VAL A 44 -2.78 -8.76 9.35
CA VAL A 44 -2.70 -7.76 8.27
C VAL A 44 -1.37 -7.91 7.54
N HIS A 45 -1.42 -8.25 6.27
CA HIS A 45 -0.27 -8.32 5.37
C HIS A 45 -0.09 -6.96 4.68
N ILE A 46 0.95 -6.22 5.04
CA ILE A 46 1.29 -4.94 4.44
C ILE A 46 2.22 -5.19 3.27
N LEU A 47 1.80 -4.84 2.06
CA LEU A 47 2.57 -5.03 0.83
C LEU A 47 2.91 -3.68 0.19
N PHE A 48 4.20 -3.41 0.07
CA PHE A 48 4.70 -2.30 -0.73
C PHE A 48 5.33 -2.84 -2.01
N VAL A 49 4.94 -2.29 -3.17
CA VAL A 49 5.49 -2.70 -4.46
C VAL A 49 6.35 -1.60 -5.05
N VAL A 50 7.62 -1.93 -5.27
CA VAL A 50 8.54 -1.08 -6.03
C VAL A 50 8.28 -1.29 -7.52
N ASP A 51 7.57 -0.33 -8.13
CA ASP A 51 7.29 -0.37 -9.57
C ASP A 51 8.56 -0.13 -10.39
N ALA A 52 9.08 -1.17 -11.02
CA ALA A 52 10.27 -1.11 -11.88
C ALA A 52 10.05 -0.26 -13.16
N GLY A 53 8.81 0.01 -13.54
CA GLY A 53 8.43 0.87 -14.67
C GLY A 53 8.41 2.37 -14.33
N PHE A 54 8.50 2.70 -13.06
CA PHE A 54 8.37 4.07 -12.58
C PHE A 54 9.68 4.85 -12.78
N LYS A 55 9.80 5.52 -13.91
CA LYS A 55 10.98 6.36 -14.27
C LYS A 55 10.94 7.77 -13.68
N SER A 56 10.05 8.06 -12.76
CA SER A 56 9.91 9.42 -12.21
C SER A 56 10.50 9.47 -10.79
N PRO A 57 11.35 10.46 -10.48
CA PRO A 57 11.90 10.63 -9.14
C PRO A 57 10.82 11.24 -8.23
N MET A 58 9.86 10.45 -7.85
CA MET A 58 8.96 10.79 -6.75
C MET A 58 9.60 10.29 -5.46
N GLN A 59 10.03 11.19 -4.61
CA GLN A 59 10.51 10.85 -3.29
C GLN A 59 9.36 10.88 -2.29
N MET A 60 9.22 9.81 -1.55
CA MET A 60 8.37 9.80 -0.36
C MET A 60 9.12 10.52 0.76
N ARG A 61 8.45 11.44 1.45
CA ARG A 61 8.99 12.17 2.59
C ARG A 61 8.00 12.11 3.73
N LYS A 62 8.51 12.04 4.96
CA LYS A 62 7.68 12.33 6.13
C LYS A 62 7.52 13.85 6.23
N ASP A 63 6.28 14.32 6.39
CA ASP A 63 6.00 15.72 6.70
C ASP A 63 6.38 16.04 8.17
N GLU A 64 6.20 17.28 8.56
CA GLU A 64 6.45 17.74 9.94
C GLU A 64 5.58 17.05 11.00
N HIS A 65 4.53 16.34 10.56
CA HIS A 65 3.62 15.56 11.41
C HIS A 65 3.93 14.03 11.36
N GLY A 66 5.05 13.64 10.70
CA GLY A 66 5.47 12.25 10.57
C GLY A 66 4.67 11.43 9.57
N ARG A 67 3.80 12.05 8.75
CA ARG A 67 3.01 11.37 7.70
C ARG A 67 3.82 11.28 6.41
N TRP A 68 3.68 10.15 5.73
CA TRP A 68 4.32 9.93 4.43
C TRP A 68 3.61 10.76 3.35
N THR A 69 4.35 11.65 2.71
CA THR A 69 3.84 12.47 1.61
C THR A 69 4.68 12.28 0.36
N THR A 70 4.03 12.30 -0.79
CA THR A 70 4.69 12.17 -2.08
C THR A 70 5.03 13.55 -2.62
N GLY A 71 6.32 13.85 -2.77
CA GLY A 71 6.80 15.11 -3.34
C GLY A 71 7.41 14.92 -4.72
N MET A 72 7.01 15.73 -5.71
CA MET A 72 7.77 15.86 -6.96
C MET A 72 9.07 16.63 -6.67
N VAL A 73 10.21 16.00 -6.89
CA VAL A 73 11.47 16.76 -6.99
C VAL A 73 11.45 17.50 -8.32
N ARG A 74 11.14 18.81 -8.27
CA ARG A 74 11.40 19.70 -9.40
C ARG A 74 12.90 19.71 -9.64
N ARG A 75 13.38 19.02 -10.65
CA ARG A 75 14.72 19.30 -11.18
C ARG A 75 14.69 20.75 -11.66
N GLN A 76 15.41 21.61 -10.96
CA GLN A 76 15.69 22.96 -11.41
C GLN A 76 16.53 22.84 -12.68
N ARG A 77 15.95 23.24 -13.79
CA ARG A 77 16.48 23.09 -15.15
C ARG A 77 17.40 24.28 -15.46
N ASP A 78 18.45 24.50 -14.71
CA ASP A 78 19.40 25.57 -15.00
C ASP A 78 20.80 25.22 -14.48
N ASP A 79 21.41 24.13 -15.01
CA ASP A 79 22.88 24.07 -15.11
C ASP A 79 23.32 22.96 -16.09
N PRO A 80 23.71 23.31 -17.33
CA PRO A 80 24.23 22.35 -18.30
C PRO A 80 25.65 21.86 -18.00
N ALA A 81 26.28 22.29 -16.91
CA ALA A 81 27.68 21.98 -16.59
C ALA A 81 27.84 20.82 -15.58
N GLN A 82 26.77 20.19 -15.09
CA GLN A 82 26.87 19.02 -14.19
C GLN A 82 26.44 17.70 -14.86
N THR A 83 26.84 17.47 -16.09
CA THR A 83 26.84 16.15 -16.71
C THR A 83 28.10 15.38 -16.35
N GLY A 84 28.49 15.42 -15.08
CA GLY A 84 29.48 14.52 -14.51
C GLY A 84 28.71 13.35 -13.88
N MET A 85 28.58 12.22 -14.61
CA MET A 85 28.21 10.94 -14.02
C MET A 85 29.27 10.62 -12.96
N THR A 86 28.97 10.94 -11.72
CA THR A 86 29.74 10.48 -10.58
C THR A 86 29.30 9.05 -10.26
N LYS A 87 30.24 8.27 -9.85
CA LYS A 87 30.28 6.80 -9.67
C LYS A 87 29.38 6.28 -8.52
N ASP A 88 28.36 7.01 -8.14
CA ASP A 88 27.32 6.63 -7.17
C ASP A 88 25.95 6.77 -7.87
N ASP A 89 25.73 5.96 -8.91
CA ASP A 89 24.39 5.70 -9.43
C ASP A 89 23.64 4.92 -8.34
N VAL A 90 23.05 5.65 -7.39
CA VAL A 90 22.09 5.08 -6.46
C VAL A 90 20.92 4.60 -7.32
N ASP A 91 20.73 3.29 -7.41
CA ASP A 91 19.61 2.69 -8.11
C ASP A 91 18.32 3.23 -7.44
N ILE A 92 17.48 3.91 -8.23
CA ILE A 92 16.22 4.45 -7.75
C ILE A 92 15.37 3.33 -7.12
N GLY A 93 15.47 2.11 -7.65
CA GLY A 93 14.83 0.93 -7.10
C GLY A 93 15.26 0.64 -5.66
N ASP A 94 16.55 0.76 -5.36
CA ASP A 94 17.07 0.52 -4.00
C ASP A 94 16.64 1.61 -3.02
N VAL A 95 16.49 2.86 -3.49
CA VAL A 95 15.95 3.95 -2.65
C VAL A 95 14.49 3.69 -2.33
N LEU A 96 13.68 3.34 -3.34
CA LEU A 96 12.26 3.05 -3.15
C LEU A 96 12.04 1.82 -2.27
N GLU A 97 12.88 0.79 -2.39
CA GLU A 97 12.82 -0.39 -1.55
C GLU A 97 13.10 -0.06 -0.08
N ARG A 98 14.10 0.79 0.18
CA ARG A 98 14.38 1.27 1.54
C ARG A 98 13.23 2.09 2.10
N GLU A 99 12.70 3.02 1.32
CA GLU A 99 11.53 3.83 1.73
C GLU A 99 10.31 2.94 1.99
N GLY A 100 10.06 1.95 1.13
CA GLY A 100 8.99 0.97 1.32
C GLY A 100 9.19 0.13 2.58
N THR A 101 10.43 -0.27 2.87
CA THR A 101 10.76 -1.03 4.08
C THR A 101 10.52 -0.20 5.35
N GLU A 102 10.93 1.07 5.37
CA GLU A 102 10.68 1.96 6.50
C GLU A 102 9.17 2.17 6.72
N LEU A 103 8.43 2.48 5.65
CA LEU A 103 6.98 2.67 5.72
C LEU A 103 6.25 1.43 6.27
N THR A 104 6.53 0.26 5.69
CA THR A 104 5.85 -0.97 6.09
C THR A 104 6.21 -1.39 7.52
N THR A 105 7.45 -1.16 7.95
CA THR A 105 7.89 -1.41 9.33
C THR A 105 7.18 -0.50 10.33
N ASP A 106 7.04 0.79 10.02
CA ASP A 106 6.29 1.74 10.85
C ASP A 106 4.82 1.31 11.02
N ILE A 107 4.19 0.85 9.93
CA ILE A 107 2.80 0.37 9.96
C ILE A 107 2.67 -0.90 10.79
N VAL A 108 3.59 -1.88 10.65
CA VAL A 108 3.61 -3.08 11.50
C VAL A 108 3.68 -2.71 12.96
N ALA A 109 4.64 -1.84 13.33
CA ALA A 109 4.81 -1.41 14.72
C ALA A 109 3.56 -0.72 15.29
N GLU A 110 2.83 0.04 14.46
CA GLU A 110 1.56 0.65 14.85
C GLU A 110 0.47 -0.40 15.08
N LEU A 111 0.32 -1.37 14.18
CA LEU A 111 -0.69 -2.42 14.29
C LEU A 111 -0.43 -3.33 15.48
N GLU A 112 0.80 -3.79 15.68
CA GLU A 112 1.20 -4.64 16.81
C GLU A 112 1.01 -3.94 18.16
N LYS A 113 1.29 -2.64 18.24
CA LYS A 113 1.03 -1.84 19.44
C LYS A 113 -0.46 -1.82 19.82
N ASN A 114 -1.34 -2.02 18.83
CA ASN A 114 -2.78 -2.13 19.04
C ASN A 114 -3.26 -3.59 19.15
N GLY A 115 -2.35 -4.56 19.25
CA GLY A 115 -2.67 -5.98 19.42
C GLY A 115 -3.12 -6.69 18.14
N ILE A 116 -2.78 -6.14 16.97
CA ILE A 116 -3.10 -6.74 15.67
C ILE A 116 -1.83 -7.38 15.11
N ASP A 117 -1.91 -8.66 14.75
CA ASP A 117 -0.81 -9.34 14.07
C ASP A 117 -0.59 -8.75 12.68
N ALA A 118 0.66 -8.45 12.34
CA ALA A 118 0.99 -7.80 11.09
C ALA A 118 2.29 -8.32 10.46
N VAL A 119 2.34 -8.36 9.13
CA VAL A 119 3.51 -8.83 8.36
C VAL A 119 3.81 -7.81 7.28
N ALA A 120 5.08 -7.37 7.18
CA ALA A 120 5.55 -6.46 6.13
C ALA A 120 6.23 -7.22 5.00
N THR A 121 5.92 -6.83 3.77
CA THR A 121 6.59 -7.31 2.56
C THR A 121 6.84 -6.15 1.61
N VAL A 122 8.07 -6.09 1.09
CA VAL A 122 8.43 -5.20 -0.02
C VAL A 122 8.81 -6.08 -1.20
N ASP A 123 8.19 -5.87 -2.34
CA ASP A 123 8.44 -6.66 -3.55
C ASP A 123 8.64 -5.73 -4.75
N ARG A 124 9.26 -6.24 -5.83
CA ARG A 124 9.54 -5.48 -7.06
C ARG A 124 8.74 -6.04 -8.21
N GLY A 125 8.13 -5.15 -9.01
CA GLY A 125 7.42 -5.56 -10.22
C GLY A 125 6.29 -4.62 -10.62
N ASP A 126 5.42 -5.11 -11.50
CA ASP A 126 4.16 -4.43 -11.79
C ASP A 126 3.21 -4.58 -10.60
N PRO A 127 2.70 -3.47 -10.04
CA PRO A 127 1.92 -3.51 -8.79
C PRO A 127 0.70 -4.42 -8.86
N ALA A 128 -0.04 -4.43 -9.97
CA ALA A 128 -1.23 -5.24 -10.09
C ALA A 128 -0.88 -6.74 -10.07
N ASN A 129 0.11 -7.13 -10.87
CA ASN A 129 0.56 -8.53 -10.93
C ASN A 129 1.13 -9.02 -9.59
N VAL A 130 1.89 -8.16 -8.89
CA VAL A 130 2.47 -8.51 -7.58
C VAL A 130 1.37 -8.68 -6.53
N ILE A 131 0.38 -7.79 -6.48
CA ILE A 131 -0.75 -7.89 -5.54
C ILE A 131 -1.56 -9.16 -5.78
N GLU A 132 -1.89 -9.50 -7.03
CA GLU A 132 -2.64 -10.72 -7.36
C GLU A 132 -1.85 -11.97 -6.97
N ARG A 133 -0.58 -12.06 -7.38
CA ARG A 133 0.28 -13.17 -7.00
C ARG A 133 0.40 -13.33 -5.49
N TYR A 134 0.64 -12.24 -4.77
CA TYR A 134 0.76 -12.26 -3.30
C TYR A 134 -0.53 -12.75 -2.64
N ALA A 135 -1.68 -12.28 -3.13
CA ALA A 135 -2.98 -12.69 -2.61
C ALA A 135 -3.22 -14.19 -2.79
N GLU A 136 -2.81 -14.76 -3.93
CA GLU A 136 -2.93 -16.17 -4.24
C GLU A 136 -1.94 -17.02 -3.41
N GLU A 137 -0.65 -16.66 -3.38
CA GLU A 137 0.40 -17.38 -2.67
C GLU A 137 0.18 -17.43 -1.16
N HIS A 138 -0.40 -16.37 -0.59
CA HIS A 138 -0.65 -16.26 0.86
C HIS A 138 -2.10 -16.55 1.25
N GLU A 139 -2.92 -17.05 0.31
CA GLU A 139 -4.34 -17.38 0.54
C GLU A 139 -5.09 -16.26 1.24
N ILE A 140 -4.98 -15.04 0.73
CA ILE A 140 -5.58 -13.83 1.29
C ILE A 140 -7.12 -13.90 1.18
N ASP A 141 -7.82 -13.56 2.26
CA ASP A 141 -9.28 -13.59 2.33
C ASP A 141 -9.92 -12.29 1.83
N VAL A 142 -9.21 -11.16 1.98
CA VAL A 142 -9.68 -9.84 1.51
C VAL A 142 -8.51 -8.92 1.19
N ILE A 143 -8.62 -8.18 0.09
CA ILE A 143 -7.71 -7.09 -0.26
C ILE A 143 -8.37 -5.77 0.13
N VAL A 144 -7.69 -4.94 0.93
CA VAL A 144 -8.17 -3.62 1.35
C VAL A 144 -7.26 -2.56 0.78
N MET A 145 -7.76 -1.75 -0.15
CA MET A 145 -6.93 -0.77 -0.85
C MET A 145 -7.65 0.55 -1.14
N GLY A 146 -6.88 1.63 -1.25
CA GLY A 146 -7.41 2.93 -1.63
C GLY A 146 -7.86 2.96 -3.09
N THR A 147 -8.88 3.76 -3.40
CA THR A 147 -9.31 3.98 -4.80
C THR A 147 -8.36 4.88 -5.58
N HIS A 148 -7.47 5.62 -4.91
CA HIS A 148 -6.51 6.53 -5.51
C HIS A 148 -5.13 6.26 -4.92
N GLY A 149 -4.12 6.29 -5.79
CA GLY A 149 -2.73 6.22 -5.39
C GLY A 149 -2.04 7.58 -5.58
N ARG A 150 -0.70 7.55 -5.71
CA ARG A 150 0.17 8.73 -5.81
C ARG A 150 -0.14 9.69 -6.96
N SER A 151 -0.77 9.24 -8.03
CA SER A 151 -0.99 10.07 -9.22
C SER A 151 -2.04 11.17 -9.03
N GLY A 152 -2.82 11.14 -7.94
CA GLY A 152 -3.71 12.23 -7.51
C GLY A 152 -4.65 12.81 -8.59
N LEU A 153 -4.78 12.11 -9.73
CA LEU A 153 -5.58 12.55 -10.85
C LEU A 153 -7.05 12.51 -10.47
N GLU A 154 -7.67 13.64 -10.60
CA GLU A 154 -9.10 13.94 -10.41
C GLU A 154 -9.87 12.97 -9.50
N ARG A 155 -10.29 13.43 -8.34
CA ARG A 155 -11.01 12.73 -7.24
C ARG A 155 -12.22 11.87 -7.65
N ARG A 156 -12.47 11.68 -8.95
CA ARG A 156 -13.58 10.90 -9.50
C ARG A 156 -13.14 9.62 -10.21
N LEU A 157 -11.84 9.43 -10.47
CA LEU A 157 -11.32 8.28 -11.21
C LEU A 157 -10.71 7.27 -10.24
N ILE A 158 -11.00 6.00 -10.45
CA ILE A 158 -10.33 4.90 -9.75
C ILE A 158 -8.92 4.76 -10.35
N GLY A 159 -7.90 4.58 -9.50
CA GLY A 159 -6.53 4.35 -9.94
C GLY A 159 -6.40 3.05 -10.77
N SER A 160 -5.45 3.04 -11.71
CA SER A 160 -5.27 1.91 -12.63
C SER A 160 -5.03 0.58 -11.94
N VAL A 161 -4.24 0.55 -10.88
CA VAL A 161 -3.98 -0.66 -10.09
C VAL A 161 -5.25 -1.14 -9.42
N THR A 162 -5.99 -0.24 -8.75
CA THR A 162 -7.23 -0.59 -8.06
C THR A 162 -8.29 -1.07 -9.04
N GLU A 163 -8.43 -0.40 -10.20
CA GLU A 163 -9.35 -0.83 -11.25
C GLU A 163 -9.00 -2.23 -11.76
N HIS A 164 -7.70 -2.50 -11.96
CA HIS A 164 -7.26 -3.82 -12.41
C HIS A 164 -7.61 -4.90 -11.37
N ILE A 165 -7.27 -4.68 -10.10
CA ILE A 165 -7.54 -5.64 -9.02
C ILE A 165 -9.03 -5.90 -8.86
N ILE A 166 -9.89 -4.87 -8.89
CA ILE A 166 -11.36 -5.03 -8.80
C ILE A 166 -11.90 -5.90 -9.95
N ARG A 167 -11.30 -5.81 -11.13
CA ARG A 167 -11.79 -6.54 -12.32
C ARG A 167 -11.30 -7.97 -12.42
N HIS A 168 -10.10 -8.27 -11.91
CA HIS A 168 -9.42 -9.54 -12.21
C HIS A 168 -9.18 -10.41 -10.98
N SER A 169 -9.09 -9.82 -9.78
CA SER A 169 -8.85 -10.59 -8.56
C SER A 169 -9.99 -11.55 -8.25
N GLN A 170 -9.65 -12.77 -7.86
CA GLN A 170 -10.59 -13.74 -7.31
C GLN A 170 -10.80 -13.53 -5.80
N THR A 171 -9.89 -12.83 -5.15
CA THR A 171 -10.01 -12.44 -3.75
C THR A 171 -10.97 -11.24 -3.62
N PRO A 172 -11.90 -11.23 -2.66
CA PRO A 172 -12.74 -10.08 -2.36
C PRO A 172 -11.94 -8.79 -2.18
N VAL A 173 -12.43 -7.68 -2.74
CA VAL A 173 -11.75 -6.38 -2.69
C VAL A 173 -12.61 -5.34 -2.00
N LEU A 174 -12.10 -4.77 -0.93
CA LEU A 174 -12.65 -3.59 -0.28
C LEU A 174 -11.91 -2.35 -0.77
N SER A 175 -12.54 -1.60 -1.66
CA SER A 175 -11.99 -0.35 -2.17
C SER A 175 -12.48 0.85 -1.33
N VAL A 176 -11.52 1.61 -0.78
CA VAL A 176 -11.78 2.73 0.13
C VAL A 176 -11.54 4.05 -0.58
N ARG A 177 -12.51 4.96 -0.53
CA ARG A 177 -12.36 6.32 -1.04
C ARG A 177 -11.74 7.23 0.01
N LEU A 178 -10.98 8.22 -0.47
CA LEU A 178 -10.60 9.36 0.38
C LEU A 178 -11.86 10.00 0.95
N GLU A 179 -11.95 10.08 2.28
CA GLU A 179 -12.98 10.85 2.94
C GLU A 179 -12.77 12.34 2.60
N GLN A 180 -13.78 12.98 2.06
CA GLN A 180 -13.79 14.43 1.95
C GLN A 180 -14.04 14.96 3.36
N GLU A 181 -13.12 15.77 3.89
CA GLU A 181 -13.47 16.64 5.01
C GLU A 181 -14.69 17.44 4.55
N ALA A 182 -15.82 17.21 5.19
CA ALA A 182 -17.00 18.02 4.97
C ALA A 182 -16.63 19.44 5.41
N GLU A 183 -16.47 20.36 4.46
CA GLU A 183 -16.40 21.78 4.75
C GLU A 183 -17.65 22.14 5.54
N ALA A 184 -17.45 22.43 6.83
CA ALA A 184 -18.46 22.92 7.74
C ALA A 184 -18.61 24.44 7.60
#